data_c88929586e395613940a51186287cfc9
#
_entry.id   c88929586e395613940a51186287cfc9
#
_cell.length_a   1.000
_cell.length_b   1.000
_cell.length_c   1.000
_cell.angle_alpha   90.00
_cell.angle_beta   90.00
_cell.angle_gamma   90.00
#
_symmetry.space_group_name_H-M   'P 1'
#
loop_
_entity.id
_entity.type
_entity.pdbx_description
1 polymer ?
#
loop_
_entity_poly.entity_id
_entity_poly.type
_entity_poly.pdbx_seq_one_letter_code
_entity_poly.pdbx_strand_id
1 'polypeptide(L)'
;MSVKTLGLIHTSATLVPVFAELCAKYIPGIKTFNIVDDSLIKNTIACGELTADTSRRVVNYAGSAQDAGADYILFTCSSIGPAVEAA
;
A
#
# COMPACT_ATOMS: atom_id res chain seq x y z
N MET A 1 18.58 -19.22 -2.67
CA MET A 1 18.36 -17.80 -2.40
C MET A 1 16.90 -17.54 -2.11
N SER A 2 16.64 -16.75 -1.11
CA SER A 2 15.26 -16.39 -0.79
C SER A 2 14.74 -15.35 -1.80
N VAL A 3 13.50 -15.55 -2.25
CA VAL A 3 12.81 -14.57 -3.10
C VAL A 3 12.27 -13.47 -2.21
N LYS A 4 12.51 -12.21 -2.60
CA LYS A 4 11.96 -11.06 -1.87
C LYS A 4 10.48 -10.90 -2.15
N THR A 5 9.76 -10.36 -1.19
CA THR A 5 8.32 -10.14 -1.26
C THR A 5 8.02 -8.65 -1.14
N LEU A 6 7.24 -8.14 -2.07
CA LEU A 6 6.75 -6.76 -2.07
C LEU A 6 5.28 -6.76 -1.67
N GLY A 7 4.97 -6.06 -0.58
CA GLY A 7 3.58 -5.79 -0.20
C GLY A 7 3.15 -4.45 -0.80
N LEU A 8 2.04 -4.46 -1.53
CA LEU A 8 1.48 -3.24 -2.12
C LEU A 8 0.22 -2.86 -1.35
N ILE A 9 0.15 -1.61 -0.93
CA ILE A 9 -1.01 -1.08 -0.21
C ILE A 9 -1.68 -0.03 -1.10
N HIS A 10 -2.90 -0.34 -1.52
CA HIS A 10 -3.67 0.47 -2.47
C HIS A 10 -4.86 1.11 -1.80
N THR A 11 -5.21 2.30 -2.26
CA THR A 11 -6.46 2.98 -1.88
C THR A 11 -7.56 2.79 -2.92
N SER A 12 -7.26 2.12 -4.03
CA SER A 12 -8.23 1.81 -5.08
C SER A 12 -7.92 0.45 -5.69
N ALA A 13 -8.96 -0.38 -5.84
CA ALA A 13 -8.83 -1.70 -6.44
C ALA A 13 -8.39 -1.63 -7.90
N THR A 14 -8.64 -0.51 -8.59
CA THR A 14 -8.24 -0.34 -10.00
C THR A 14 -6.73 -0.29 -10.19
N LEU A 15 -5.97 -0.03 -9.13
CA LEU A 15 -4.51 0.02 -9.18
C LEU A 15 -3.87 -1.38 -9.15
N VAL A 16 -4.59 -2.39 -8.69
CA VAL A 16 -4.05 -3.74 -8.54
C VAL A 16 -3.52 -4.30 -9.88
N PRO A 17 -4.31 -4.35 -10.97
CA PRO A 17 -3.79 -4.86 -12.23
C PRO A 17 -2.70 -3.98 -12.83
N VAL A 18 -2.76 -2.67 -12.64
CA VAL A 18 -1.74 -1.74 -13.14
C VAL A 18 -0.38 -2.06 -12.52
N PHE A 19 -0.32 -2.19 -11.21
CA PHE A 19 0.92 -2.50 -10.51
C PHE A 19 1.36 -3.94 -10.70
N ALA A 20 0.43 -4.88 -10.92
CA ALA A 20 0.79 -6.25 -11.27
C ALA A 20 1.57 -6.29 -12.59
N GLU A 21 1.13 -5.54 -13.60
CA GLU A 21 1.85 -5.43 -14.89
C GLU A 21 3.21 -4.75 -14.71
N LEU A 22 3.27 -3.67 -13.95
CA LEU A 22 4.53 -2.95 -13.71
C LEU A 22 5.54 -3.83 -12.98
N CYS A 23 5.11 -4.59 -11.98
CA CYS A 23 5.99 -5.50 -11.26
C CYS A 23 6.51 -6.61 -12.16
N ALA A 24 5.65 -7.19 -12.98
CA ALA A 24 6.05 -8.23 -13.93
C ALA A 24 7.06 -7.71 -14.96
N LYS A 25 6.94 -6.46 -15.36
CA LYS A 25 7.80 -5.83 -16.38
C LYS A 25 9.15 -5.41 -15.81
N TYR A 26 9.16 -4.76 -14.65
CA TYR A 26 10.37 -4.10 -14.12
C TYR A 26 11.07 -4.87 -13.02
N ILE A 27 10.37 -5.72 -12.29
CA ILE A 27 10.93 -6.53 -11.20
C ILE A 27 10.46 -7.97 -11.27
N PRO A 28 10.68 -8.65 -12.43
CA PRO A 28 10.25 -10.03 -12.57
C PRO A 28 10.94 -10.92 -11.53
N GLY A 29 10.22 -11.91 -11.02
CA GLY A 29 10.77 -12.83 -10.02
C GLY A 29 10.56 -12.41 -8.58
N ILE A 30 10.12 -11.17 -8.31
CA ILE A 30 9.71 -10.77 -6.96
C ILE A 30 8.30 -11.30 -6.69
N LYS A 31 8.07 -11.77 -5.46
CA LYS A 31 6.71 -12.12 -5.03
C LYS A 31 5.96 -10.85 -4.65
N THR A 32 4.67 -10.79 -4.94
CA THR A 32 3.85 -9.66 -4.56
C THR A 32 2.56 -10.11 -3.91
N PHE A 33 2.04 -9.29 -2.99
CA PHE A 33 0.68 -9.39 -2.51
C PHE A 33 0.10 -7.99 -2.35
N ASN A 34 -1.23 -7.89 -2.25
CA ASN A 34 -1.91 -6.62 -2.26
C ASN A 34 -2.83 -6.49 -1.05
N ILE A 35 -2.81 -5.30 -0.43
CA ILE A 35 -3.80 -4.87 0.55
C ILE A 35 -4.54 -3.71 -0.11
N VAL A 36 -5.87 -3.81 -0.17
CA VAL A 36 -6.71 -2.78 -0.80
C VAL A 36 -7.74 -2.30 0.20
N ASP A 37 -7.78 -1.00 0.46
CA ASP A 37 -8.80 -0.39 1.29
C ASP A 37 -9.17 0.97 0.68
N ASP A 38 -10.26 0.99 -0.07
CA ASP A 38 -10.74 2.20 -0.74
C ASP A 38 -11.37 3.21 0.23
N SER A 39 -11.65 2.80 1.47
CA SER A 39 -12.15 3.74 2.48
C SER A 39 -11.10 4.76 2.90
N LEU A 40 -9.82 4.46 2.73
CA LEU A 40 -8.74 5.40 3.05
C LEU A 40 -8.86 6.69 2.24
N ILE A 41 -8.96 6.57 0.91
CA ILE A 41 -9.09 7.74 0.04
C ILE A 41 -10.47 8.38 0.18
N LYS A 42 -11.53 7.60 0.34
CA LYS A 42 -12.88 8.12 0.53
C LYS A 42 -12.98 8.95 1.81
N ASN A 43 -12.39 8.48 2.90
CA ASN A 43 -12.37 9.24 4.16
C ASN A 43 -11.55 10.51 4.04
N THR A 44 -10.43 10.47 3.33
CA THR A 44 -9.59 11.66 3.11
C THR A 44 -10.35 12.71 2.29
N ILE A 45 -11.04 12.29 1.22
CA ILE A 45 -11.85 13.18 0.39
C ILE A 45 -13.02 13.76 1.20
N ALA A 46 -13.73 12.93 1.97
CA ALA A 46 -14.88 13.36 2.75
C ALA A 46 -14.52 14.38 3.82
N CYS A 47 -13.36 14.25 4.46
CA CYS A 47 -12.88 15.14 5.50
C CYS A 47 -12.13 16.36 4.95
N GLY A 48 -11.77 16.34 3.67
CA GLY A 48 -10.95 17.38 3.04
C GLY A 48 -9.49 17.38 3.45
N GLU A 49 -9.09 16.44 4.30
CA GLU A 49 -7.70 16.30 4.79
C GLU A 49 -7.44 14.90 5.30
N LEU A 50 -6.17 14.56 5.46
CA LEU A 50 -5.75 13.30 6.05
C LEU A 50 -5.91 13.38 7.57
N THR A 51 -6.83 12.59 8.12
CA THR A 51 -7.10 12.57 9.57
C THR A 51 -6.11 11.69 10.30
N ALA A 52 -6.00 11.89 11.64
CA ALA A 52 -5.19 11.05 12.50
C ALA A 52 -5.66 9.57 12.47
N ASP A 53 -6.97 9.33 12.39
CA ASP A 53 -7.52 7.98 12.31
C ASP A 53 -7.11 7.29 11.02
N THR A 54 -7.17 7.97 9.89
CA THR A 54 -6.75 7.42 8.60
C THR A 54 -5.24 7.15 8.60
N SER A 55 -4.44 8.07 9.13
CA SER A 55 -2.99 7.88 9.25
C SER A 55 -2.65 6.65 10.09
N ARG A 56 -3.34 6.45 11.21
CA ARG A 56 -3.14 5.28 12.07
C ARG A 56 -3.47 3.99 11.31
N ARG A 57 -4.52 3.99 10.50
CA ARG A 57 -4.89 2.83 9.69
C ARG A 57 -3.81 2.49 8.66
N VAL A 58 -3.23 3.50 8.03
CA VAL A 58 -2.12 3.30 7.08
C VAL A 58 -0.93 2.64 7.77
N VAL A 59 -0.54 3.13 8.95
CA VAL A 59 0.54 2.56 9.75
C VAL A 59 0.22 1.10 10.12
N ASN A 60 -1.03 0.81 10.49
CA ASN A 60 -1.47 -0.54 10.84
C ASN A 60 -1.36 -1.48 9.62
N TYR A 61 -1.70 -1.02 8.42
CA TYR A 61 -1.55 -1.81 7.20
C TYR A 61 -0.08 -2.09 6.89
N ALA A 62 0.81 -1.14 7.13
CA ALA A 62 2.24 -1.36 6.98
C ALA A 62 2.73 -2.47 7.91
N GLY A 63 2.31 -2.44 9.18
CA GLY A 63 2.62 -3.49 10.14
C GLY A 63 2.06 -4.86 9.73
N SER A 64 0.82 -4.88 9.24
CA SER A 64 0.18 -6.11 8.75
C SER A 64 0.92 -6.68 7.55
N ALA A 65 1.34 -5.84 6.62
CA ALA A 65 2.14 -6.28 5.46
C ALA A 65 3.48 -6.88 5.89
N GLN A 66 4.13 -6.25 6.86
CA GLN A 66 5.37 -6.77 7.43
C GLN A 66 5.15 -8.16 8.06
N ASP A 67 4.09 -8.30 8.84
CA ASP A 67 3.73 -9.57 9.47
C ASP A 67 3.40 -10.65 8.45
N ALA A 68 2.87 -10.28 7.31
CA ALA A 68 2.57 -11.18 6.21
C ALA A 68 3.82 -11.61 5.42
N GLY A 69 4.99 -11.06 5.75
CA GLY A 69 6.25 -11.45 5.16
C GLY A 69 6.81 -10.51 4.11
N ALA A 70 6.30 -9.29 4.01
CA ALA A 70 6.83 -8.30 3.08
C ALA A 70 8.25 -7.87 3.46
N ASP A 71 9.16 -7.94 2.52
CA ASP A 71 10.51 -7.35 2.66
C ASP A 71 10.49 -5.88 2.30
N TYR A 72 9.59 -5.48 1.41
CA TYR A 72 9.39 -4.10 0.96
C TYR A 72 7.91 -3.79 0.93
N ILE A 73 7.56 -2.53 1.18
CA ILE A 73 6.17 -2.06 1.19
C ILE A 73 6.08 -0.84 0.28
N LEU A 74 5.14 -0.87 -0.67
CA LEU A 74 4.87 0.23 -1.57
C LEU A 74 3.43 0.72 -1.38
N PHE A 75 3.28 2.00 -1.13
CA PHE A 75 1.98 2.68 -1.09
C PHE A 75 1.75 3.34 -2.44
N THR A 76 0.59 3.10 -3.04
CA THR A 76 0.32 3.50 -4.42
C THR A 76 -0.53 4.77 -4.56
N CYS A 77 -0.83 5.45 -3.45
CA CYS A 77 -1.60 6.69 -3.48
C CYS A 77 -0.86 7.80 -2.74
N SER A 78 -0.60 8.91 -3.42
CA SER A 78 0.11 10.06 -2.85
C SER A 78 -0.71 10.85 -1.83
N SER A 79 -2.04 10.73 -1.85
CA SER A 79 -2.91 11.45 -0.91
C SER A 79 -2.71 11.03 0.54
N ILE A 80 -2.12 9.84 0.78
CA ILE A 80 -1.80 9.36 2.12
C ILE A 80 -0.30 9.45 2.42
N GLY A 81 0.45 10.23 1.63
CA GLY A 81 1.90 10.39 1.78
C GLY A 81 2.37 10.73 3.18
N PRO A 82 1.76 11.72 3.90
CA PRO A 82 2.18 12.03 5.27
C PRO A 82 2.07 10.86 6.24
N ALA A 83 1.07 9.99 6.07
CA ALA A 83 0.92 8.79 6.90
C ALA A 83 1.98 7.74 6.56
N VAL A 84 2.38 7.66 5.29
CA VAL A 84 3.45 6.76 4.83
C VAL A 84 4.77 7.15 5.48
N GLU A 85 5.07 8.44 5.55
CA GLU A 85 6.28 8.94 6.20
C GLU A 85 6.29 8.59 7.70
N ALA A 86 5.14 8.55 8.36
CA ALA A 86 5.01 8.17 9.76
C ALA A 86 5.19 6.66 9.98
N ALA A 87 4.97 5.87 8.97
CA ALA A 87 5.11 4.42 9.05
C ALA A 87 6.56 3.98 8.92
#